data_0e9581fe75b6d7eabab5b56b36b49c14
#
_entry.id   0e9581fe75b6d7eabab5b56b36b49c14
#
_cell.length_a   1.000
_cell.length_b   1.000
_cell.length_c   1.000
_cell.angle_alpha   90.00
_cell.angle_beta   90.00
_cell.angle_gamma   90.00
#
_symmetry.space_group_name_H-M   'P 1'
#
loop_
_entity.id
_entity.type
_entity.pdbx_description
1 polymer ?
#
loop_
_entity_poly.entity_id
_entity_poly.type
_entity_poly.pdbx_seq_one_letter_code
_entity_poly.pdbx_strand_id
1 'polypeptide(L)'
;KRYSRKGRNVVDDVSVEVGTSEIVGLLGPNGAGKSTTFYMIVGSIKPNVGEISYDGQIITKFPMFRRARLGIGYLPQDTSIFQKLTVEENIESVLEVMGIDKQMRRRRKTELMDELGISHLAKSKAYTLSGGECRRAEIARALAADPSFILLDEPFSGIDPIAVQDIKQIIFHLRERNLGVLVTDHNAAEMLEIVDRAYLITDGKITLAGSPEELIENEIARQRYFGQHFELRRH
;
A
#
# COMPACT_ATOMS: atom_id res chain seq x y z
N LYS A 1 18.93 -4.39 -4.98
CA LYS A 1 18.42 -5.70 -5.45
C LYS A 1 18.73 -5.92 -6.92
N ARG A 2 19.25 -7.10 -7.24
CA ARG A 2 19.56 -7.55 -8.59
C ARG A 2 19.00 -8.96 -8.78
N TYR A 3 18.34 -9.21 -9.92
CA TYR A 3 17.71 -10.50 -10.19
C TYR A 3 18.63 -11.54 -10.87
N SER A 4 19.67 -11.09 -11.56
CA SER A 4 20.65 -11.99 -12.17
C SER A 4 22.09 -11.50 -11.90
N ARG A 5 23.07 -12.40 -11.92
CA ARG A 5 24.49 -12.04 -11.64
C ARG A 5 25.05 -10.98 -12.58
N LYS A 6 24.59 -10.95 -13.84
CA LYS A 6 25.03 -10.00 -14.89
C LYS A 6 24.01 -8.87 -15.14
N GLY A 7 22.85 -8.88 -14.45
CA GLY A 7 21.79 -7.89 -14.62
C GLY A 7 22.11 -6.58 -13.91
N ARG A 8 21.44 -5.49 -14.33
CA ARG A 8 21.47 -4.21 -13.61
C ARG A 8 20.84 -4.36 -12.22
N ASN A 9 21.22 -3.50 -11.30
CA ASN A 9 20.50 -3.34 -10.05
C ASN A 9 19.12 -2.73 -10.35
N VAL A 10 18.05 -3.38 -9.93
CA VAL A 10 16.68 -2.85 -10.03
C VAL A 10 16.39 -1.92 -8.86
N VAL A 11 16.93 -2.24 -7.69
CA VAL A 11 16.96 -1.36 -6.52
C VAL A 11 18.44 -1.28 -6.09
N ASP A 12 18.96 -0.08 -6.02
CA ASP A 12 20.36 0.21 -5.80
C ASP A 12 20.51 1.33 -4.77
N ASP A 13 20.80 0.95 -3.52
CA ASP A 13 20.97 1.87 -2.41
C ASP A 13 19.72 2.73 -2.13
N VAL A 14 18.60 2.05 -1.86
CA VAL A 14 17.32 2.68 -1.49
C VAL A 14 17.14 2.57 0.01
N SER A 15 16.98 3.71 0.68
CA SER A 15 16.57 3.80 2.09
C SER A 15 15.24 4.55 2.17
N VAL A 16 14.25 3.94 2.79
CA VAL A 16 12.92 4.53 3.04
C VAL A 16 12.51 4.24 4.48
N GLU A 17 11.88 5.20 5.10
CA GLU A 17 11.35 5.11 6.46
C GLU A 17 9.88 5.52 6.46
N VAL A 18 9.09 4.93 7.34
CA VAL A 18 7.68 5.28 7.53
C VAL A 18 7.41 5.27 9.02
N GLY A 19 6.90 6.38 9.52
CA GLY A 19 6.49 6.54 10.92
C GLY A 19 5.09 6.01 11.18
N THR A 20 4.74 5.92 12.47
CA THR A 20 3.37 5.69 12.91
C THR A 20 2.52 6.92 12.57
N SER A 21 1.25 6.71 12.17
CA SER A 21 0.35 7.81 11.77
C SER A 21 0.89 8.67 10.62
N GLU A 22 1.66 8.08 9.73
CA GLU A 22 2.29 8.77 8.62
C GLU A 22 1.93 8.10 7.30
N ILE A 23 1.60 8.90 6.28
CA ILE A 23 1.41 8.44 4.89
C ILE A 23 2.64 8.85 4.08
N VAL A 24 3.40 7.86 3.64
CA VAL A 24 4.62 8.08 2.84
C VAL A 24 4.42 7.57 1.43
N GLY A 25 4.74 8.41 0.45
CA GLY A 25 4.70 8.06 -0.97
C GLY A 25 6.02 7.48 -1.48
N LEU A 26 5.95 6.46 -2.34
CA LEU A 26 7.09 6.04 -3.16
C LEU A 26 6.76 6.30 -4.62
N LEU A 27 7.23 7.44 -5.14
CA LEU A 27 6.98 7.94 -6.48
C LEU A 27 8.11 7.54 -7.45
N GLY A 28 7.81 7.47 -8.73
CA GLY A 28 8.81 7.24 -9.75
C GLY A 28 8.24 6.61 -11.01
N PRO A 29 8.97 6.65 -12.14
CA PRO A 29 8.52 6.10 -13.41
C PRO A 29 8.37 4.57 -13.36
N ASN A 30 7.74 4.00 -14.38
CA ASN A 30 7.64 2.55 -14.52
C ASN A 30 9.03 1.93 -14.64
N GLY A 31 9.25 0.82 -13.92
CA GLY A 31 10.54 0.13 -13.88
C GLY A 31 11.60 0.78 -12.97
N ALA A 32 11.27 1.84 -12.23
CA ALA A 32 12.20 2.50 -11.30
C ALA A 32 12.57 1.67 -10.07
N GLY A 33 11.81 0.60 -9.75
CA GLY A 33 12.09 -0.27 -8.62
C GLY A 33 11.05 -0.23 -7.50
N LYS A 34 9.93 0.51 -7.65
CA LYS A 34 8.87 0.66 -6.64
C LYS A 34 8.32 -0.70 -6.16
N SER A 35 7.71 -1.48 -7.04
CA SER A 35 7.14 -2.80 -6.68
C SER A 35 8.20 -3.77 -6.18
N THR A 36 9.44 -3.70 -6.70
CA THR A 36 10.56 -4.51 -6.18
C THR A 36 10.87 -4.14 -4.72
N THR A 37 10.85 -2.85 -4.38
CA THR A 37 11.02 -2.37 -3.00
C THR A 37 9.88 -2.88 -2.11
N PHE A 38 8.64 -2.79 -2.56
CA PHE A 38 7.47 -3.34 -1.86
C PHE A 38 7.62 -4.85 -1.62
N TYR A 39 7.96 -5.63 -2.65
CA TYR A 39 8.16 -7.08 -2.51
C TYR A 39 9.29 -7.45 -1.53
N MET A 40 10.33 -6.62 -1.42
CA MET A 40 11.36 -6.80 -0.39
C MET A 40 10.81 -6.51 1.00
N ILE A 41 10.02 -5.44 1.18
CA ILE A 41 9.43 -5.07 2.48
C ILE A 41 8.41 -6.12 2.94
N VAL A 42 7.53 -6.61 2.07
CA VAL A 42 6.58 -7.69 2.45
C VAL A 42 7.24 -9.07 2.61
N GLY A 43 8.46 -9.26 2.10
CA GLY A 43 9.20 -10.51 2.23
C GLY A 43 8.91 -11.55 1.15
N SER A 44 8.28 -11.14 0.04
CA SER A 44 8.09 -11.97 -1.17
C SER A 44 9.43 -12.23 -1.87
N ILE A 45 10.33 -11.24 -1.87
CA ILE A 45 11.70 -11.39 -2.38
C ILE A 45 12.71 -10.91 -1.33
N LYS A 46 13.93 -11.49 -1.36
CA LYS A 46 15.01 -11.09 -0.45
C LYS A 46 15.90 -10.03 -1.09
N PRO A 47 16.31 -8.97 -0.36
CA PRO A 47 17.37 -8.08 -0.82
C PRO A 47 18.69 -8.86 -0.98
N ASN A 48 19.59 -8.37 -1.85
CA ASN A 48 20.93 -8.94 -1.94
C ASN A 48 21.85 -8.38 -0.84
N VAL A 49 21.66 -7.10 -0.51
CA VAL A 49 22.39 -6.34 0.51
C VAL A 49 21.41 -5.40 1.18
N GLY A 50 21.70 -4.94 2.39
CA GLY A 50 20.85 -4.05 3.16
C GLY A 50 19.95 -4.78 4.15
N GLU A 51 19.24 -4.02 4.93
CA GLU A 51 18.41 -4.49 6.03
C GLU A 51 17.01 -3.90 5.94
N ILE A 52 16.04 -4.64 6.45
CA ILE A 52 14.68 -4.20 6.65
C ILE A 52 14.39 -4.37 8.13
N SER A 53 14.00 -3.30 8.78
CA SER A 53 13.61 -3.28 10.18
C SER A 53 12.15 -2.89 10.33
N TYR A 54 11.53 -3.37 11.38
CA TYR A 54 10.17 -3.03 11.78
C TYR A 54 10.13 -2.91 13.30
N ASP A 55 9.75 -1.74 13.79
CA ASP A 55 9.74 -1.41 15.22
C ASP A 55 11.07 -1.78 15.92
N GLY A 56 12.18 -1.37 15.33
CA GLY A 56 13.54 -1.66 15.83
C GLY A 56 14.02 -3.10 15.63
N GLN A 57 13.17 -4.02 15.18
CA GLN A 57 13.53 -5.40 14.93
C GLN A 57 13.98 -5.63 13.48
N ILE A 58 15.13 -6.26 13.25
CA ILE A 58 15.56 -6.66 11.89
C ILE A 58 14.72 -7.84 11.43
N ILE A 59 13.96 -7.62 10.35
CA ILE A 59 13.05 -8.60 9.75
C ILE A 59 13.49 -9.08 8.37
N THR A 60 14.66 -8.71 7.90
CA THR A 60 15.18 -8.98 6.54
C THR A 60 15.04 -10.46 6.14
N LYS A 61 15.28 -11.37 7.08
CA LYS A 61 15.23 -12.83 6.84
C LYS A 61 13.86 -13.45 7.10
N PHE A 62 12.89 -12.69 7.61
CA PHE A 62 11.56 -13.22 7.93
C PHE A 62 10.76 -13.44 6.65
N PRO A 63 10.09 -14.61 6.53
CA PRO A 63 9.17 -14.85 5.43
C PRO A 63 7.91 -14.00 5.56
N MET A 64 7.18 -13.80 4.46
CA MET A 64 5.99 -12.95 4.36
C MET A 64 4.96 -13.21 5.47
N PHE A 65 4.61 -14.48 5.75
CA PHE A 65 3.61 -14.81 6.78
C PHE A 65 4.04 -14.36 8.19
N ARG A 66 5.35 -14.38 8.48
CA ARG A 66 5.86 -13.93 9.78
C ARG A 66 5.81 -12.40 9.88
N ARG A 67 6.06 -11.68 8.79
CA ARG A 67 5.92 -10.22 8.73
C ARG A 67 4.46 -9.79 8.86
N ALA A 68 3.53 -10.51 8.23
CA ALA A 68 2.11 -10.27 8.39
C ALA A 68 1.65 -10.43 9.85
N ARG A 69 2.16 -11.45 10.56
CA ARG A 69 1.89 -11.64 12.00
C ARG A 69 2.52 -10.59 12.91
N LEU A 70 3.54 -9.89 12.45
CA LEU A 70 4.12 -8.74 13.16
C LEU A 70 3.30 -7.46 12.98
N GLY A 71 2.32 -7.45 12.07
CA GLY A 71 1.48 -6.29 11.81
C GLY A 71 1.79 -5.56 10.50
N ILE A 72 2.45 -6.21 9.53
CA ILE A 72 2.68 -5.63 8.20
C ILE A 72 1.57 -6.09 7.25
N GLY A 73 0.65 -5.19 6.91
CA GLY A 73 -0.39 -5.38 5.90
C GLY A 73 0.13 -5.13 4.48
N TYR A 74 -0.50 -5.74 3.49
CA TYR A 74 -0.17 -5.51 2.08
C TYR A 74 -1.40 -5.61 1.18
N LEU A 75 -1.61 -4.57 0.39
CA LEU A 75 -2.57 -4.51 -0.70
C LEU A 75 -1.81 -4.52 -2.02
N PRO A 76 -1.82 -5.61 -2.80
CA PRO A 76 -1.12 -5.68 -4.08
C PRO A 76 -1.83 -4.88 -5.17
N GLN A 77 -1.10 -4.58 -6.26
CA GLN A 77 -1.63 -3.94 -7.45
C GLN A 77 -2.71 -4.81 -8.13
N ASP A 78 -2.41 -6.09 -8.33
CA ASP A 78 -3.35 -7.03 -8.93
C ASP A 78 -4.46 -7.40 -7.96
N THR A 79 -5.66 -7.65 -8.50
CA THR A 79 -6.81 -8.11 -7.73
C THR A 79 -6.46 -9.35 -6.91
N SER A 80 -6.56 -9.23 -5.61
CA SER A 80 -6.13 -10.26 -4.65
C SER A 80 -7.29 -10.96 -3.95
N ILE A 81 -8.51 -10.44 -4.08
CA ILE A 81 -9.70 -10.98 -3.43
C ILE A 81 -10.08 -12.36 -4.00
N PHE A 82 -10.53 -13.27 -3.15
CA PHE A 82 -11.04 -14.57 -3.59
C PHE A 82 -12.37 -14.41 -4.32
N GLN A 83 -12.32 -14.44 -5.63
CA GLN A 83 -13.44 -14.12 -6.53
C GLN A 83 -14.71 -14.94 -6.27
N LYS A 84 -14.58 -16.22 -5.89
CA LYS A 84 -15.70 -17.14 -5.63
C LYS A 84 -16.26 -17.05 -4.21
N LEU A 85 -15.62 -16.33 -3.31
CA LEU A 85 -16.10 -16.07 -1.97
C LEU A 85 -16.94 -14.79 -1.94
N THR A 86 -17.84 -14.67 -0.96
CA THR A 86 -18.53 -13.41 -0.68
C THR A 86 -17.58 -12.41 -0.02
N VAL A 87 -17.99 -11.14 0.08
CA VAL A 87 -17.22 -10.11 0.78
C VAL A 87 -16.95 -10.54 2.22
N GLU A 88 -17.98 -10.97 2.95
CA GLU A 88 -17.82 -11.43 4.34
C GLU A 88 -16.95 -12.68 4.48
N GLU A 89 -17.05 -13.64 3.53
CA GLU A 89 -16.21 -14.84 3.52
C GLU A 89 -14.74 -14.50 3.27
N ASN A 90 -14.45 -13.50 2.45
CA ASN A 90 -13.09 -12.99 2.21
C ASN A 90 -12.45 -12.44 3.49
N ILE A 91 -13.17 -11.64 4.25
CA ILE A 91 -12.69 -11.08 5.52
C ILE A 91 -12.58 -12.19 6.58
N GLU A 92 -13.60 -13.04 6.68
CA GLU A 92 -13.65 -14.18 7.61
C GLU A 92 -12.44 -15.11 7.45
N SER A 93 -12.01 -15.38 6.20
CA SER A 93 -10.89 -16.27 5.91
C SER A 93 -9.59 -15.82 6.57
N VAL A 94 -9.32 -14.51 6.63
CA VAL A 94 -8.13 -13.96 7.29
C VAL A 94 -8.26 -14.06 8.80
N LEU A 95 -9.41 -13.67 9.36
CA LEU A 95 -9.67 -13.73 10.80
C LEU A 95 -9.57 -15.17 11.34
N GLU A 96 -9.96 -16.15 10.53
CA GLU A 96 -9.85 -17.57 10.87
C GLU A 96 -8.40 -18.06 10.91
N VAL A 97 -7.60 -17.70 9.89
CA VAL A 97 -6.16 -18.01 9.84
C VAL A 97 -5.39 -17.36 10.99
N MET A 98 -5.86 -16.17 11.45
CA MET A 98 -5.27 -15.49 12.62
C MET A 98 -5.64 -16.16 13.96
N GLY A 99 -6.53 -17.17 13.96
CA GLY A 99 -6.93 -17.90 15.16
C GLY A 99 -7.86 -17.12 16.09
N ILE A 100 -8.54 -16.09 15.57
CA ILE A 100 -9.48 -15.26 16.34
C ILE A 100 -10.74 -16.09 16.64
N ASP A 101 -11.26 -16.01 17.86
CA ASP A 101 -12.46 -16.74 18.25
C ASP A 101 -13.71 -16.30 17.45
N LYS A 102 -14.70 -17.19 17.35
CA LYS A 102 -15.87 -17.00 16.47
C LYS A 102 -16.69 -15.74 16.78
N GLN A 103 -16.83 -15.37 18.07
CA GLN A 103 -17.59 -14.20 18.46
C GLN A 103 -16.86 -12.92 18.06
N MET A 104 -15.57 -12.84 18.32
CA MET A 104 -14.69 -11.73 17.95
C MET A 104 -14.58 -11.60 16.43
N ARG A 105 -14.46 -12.70 15.67
CA ARG A 105 -14.48 -12.70 14.21
C ARG A 105 -15.75 -12.05 13.66
N ARG A 106 -16.92 -12.44 14.20
CA ARG A 106 -18.21 -11.86 13.77
C ARG A 106 -18.23 -10.35 14.00
N ARG A 107 -17.79 -9.90 15.17
CA ARG A 107 -17.74 -8.49 15.53
C ARG A 107 -16.78 -7.72 14.60
N ARG A 108 -15.53 -8.17 14.50
CA ARG A 108 -14.50 -7.49 13.69
C ARG A 108 -14.88 -7.42 12.22
N LYS A 109 -15.46 -8.48 11.67
CA LYS A 109 -15.94 -8.51 10.29
C LYS A 109 -17.00 -7.44 10.04
N THR A 110 -17.99 -7.32 10.93
CA THR A 110 -19.04 -6.30 10.83
C THR A 110 -18.44 -4.91 10.90
N GLU A 111 -17.59 -4.64 11.90
CA GLU A 111 -16.92 -3.35 12.06
C GLU A 111 -16.13 -2.93 10.80
N LEU A 112 -15.36 -3.85 10.21
CA LEU A 112 -14.60 -3.57 8.99
C LEU A 112 -15.50 -3.30 7.77
N MET A 113 -16.59 -4.05 7.62
CA MET A 113 -17.52 -3.82 6.51
C MET A 113 -18.25 -2.49 6.64
N ASP A 114 -18.63 -2.10 7.86
CA ASP A 114 -19.26 -0.80 8.13
C ASP A 114 -18.27 0.35 7.89
N GLU A 115 -17.08 0.22 8.41
CA GLU A 115 -15.99 1.20 8.26
C GLU A 115 -15.65 1.48 6.79
N LEU A 116 -15.63 0.43 5.95
CA LEU A 116 -15.32 0.54 4.51
C LEU A 116 -16.57 0.78 3.64
N GLY A 117 -17.74 0.94 4.25
CA GLY A 117 -19.00 1.20 3.53
C GLY A 117 -19.46 0.07 2.61
N ILE A 118 -19.13 -1.19 2.95
CA ILE A 118 -19.43 -2.38 2.14
C ILE A 118 -20.37 -3.39 2.81
N SER A 119 -21.01 -3.03 3.92
CA SER A 119 -21.93 -3.92 4.67
C SER A 119 -23.09 -4.41 3.81
N HIS A 120 -23.62 -3.57 2.93
CA HIS A 120 -24.69 -3.94 2.00
C HIS A 120 -24.26 -4.99 0.97
N LEU A 121 -22.94 -5.19 0.77
CA LEU A 121 -22.36 -6.17 -0.15
C LEU A 121 -21.92 -7.47 0.55
N ALA A 122 -22.17 -7.63 1.86
CA ALA A 122 -21.64 -8.74 2.67
C ALA A 122 -21.82 -10.11 2.00
N LYS A 123 -23.00 -10.36 1.41
CA LYS A 123 -23.37 -11.62 0.74
C LYS A 123 -23.06 -11.66 -0.76
N SER A 124 -22.60 -10.55 -1.35
CA SER A 124 -22.25 -10.50 -2.77
C SER A 124 -20.96 -11.26 -3.02
N LYS A 125 -20.91 -12.02 -4.10
CA LYS A 125 -19.68 -12.70 -4.53
C LYS A 125 -18.70 -11.66 -5.10
N ALA A 126 -17.41 -11.82 -4.80
CA ALA A 126 -16.40 -10.82 -5.16
C ALA A 126 -16.31 -10.53 -6.67
N TYR A 127 -16.61 -11.51 -7.53
CA TYR A 127 -16.62 -11.31 -8.99
C TYR A 127 -17.77 -10.42 -9.49
N THR A 128 -18.76 -10.08 -8.63
CA THR A 128 -19.89 -9.20 -8.99
C THR A 128 -19.66 -7.74 -8.61
N LEU A 129 -18.59 -7.45 -7.91
CA LEU A 129 -18.28 -6.11 -7.41
C LEU A 129 -17.76 -5.20 -8.52
N SER A 130 -18.09 -3.92 -8.45
CA SER A 130 -17.40 -2.88 -9.20
C SER A 130 -15.94 -2.75 -8.76
N GLY A 131 -15.10 -2.05 -9.54
CA GLY A 131 -13.69 -1.85 -9.20
C GLY A 131 -13.48 -1.21 -7.83
N GLY A 132 -14.22 -0.15 -7.52
CA GLY A 132 -14.14 0.55 -6.23
C GLY A 132 -14.65 -0.30 -5.05
N GLU A 133 -15.75 -1.04 -5.21
CA GLU A 133 -16.25 -1.97 -4.20
C GLU A 133 -15.27 -3.11 -3.94
N CYS A 134 -14.69 -3.66 -5.01
CA CYS A 134 -13.66 -4.69 -4.93
C CYS A 134 -12.45 -4.16 -4.13
N ARG A 135 -11.97 -2.95 -4.44
CA ARG A 135 -10.84 -2.34 -3.76
C ARG A 135 -11.11 -2.11 -2.27
N ARG A 136 -12.29 -1.62 -1.90
CA ARG A 136 -12.71 -1.49 -0.50
C ARG A 136 -12.75 -2.85 0.22
N ALA A 137 -13.26 -3.88 -0.44
CA ALA A 137 -13.28 -5.24 0.13
C ALA A 137 -11.87 -5.84 0.30
N GLU A 138 -10.94 -5.56 -0.61
CA GLU A 138 -9.52 -5.94 -0.49
C GLU A 138 -8.83 -5.23 0.68
N ILE A 139 -9.09 -3.93 0.85
CA ILE A 139 -8.59 -3.15 2.00
C ILE A 139 -9.17 -3.72 3.30
N ALA A 140 -10.48 -3.97 3.38
CA ALA A 140 -11.11 -4.58 4.55
C ALA A 140 -10.46 -5.93 4.91
N ARG A 141 -10.16 -6.75 3.91
CA ARG A 141 -9.46 -8.01 4.10
C ARG A 141 -8.02 -7.82 4.60
N ALA A 142 -7.30 -6.84 4.08
CA ALA A 142 -5.95 -6.52 4.56
C ALA A 142 -5.94 -6.02 6.01
N LEU A 143 -6.95 -5.23 6.39
CA LEU A 143 -7.15 -4.72 7.75
C LEU A 143 -7.64 -5.78 8.75
N ALA A 144 -8.17 -6.91 8.27
CA ALA A 144 -8.64 -7.99 9.13
C ALA A 144 -7.53 -8.58 10.03
N ALA A 145 -6.27 -8.54 9.57
CA ALA A 145 -5.11 -8.96 10.35
C ALA A 145 -4.67 -7.93 11.42
N ASP A 146 -5.40 -6.83 11.56
CA ASP A 146 -5.10 -5.72 12.48
C ASP A 146 -3.66 -5.18 12.37
N PRO A 147 -3.24 -4.75 11.16
CA PRO A 147 -1.89 -4.28 10.95
C PRO A 147 -1.65 -2.94 11.66
N SER A 148 -0.39 -2.67 12.04
CA SER A 148 0.07 -1.34 12.46
C SER A 148 0.83 -0.60 11.37
N PHE A 149 1.11 -1.29 10.26
CA PHE A 149 1.72 -0.72 9.06
C PHE A 149 1.16 -1.39 7.82
N ILE A 150 0.83 -0.63 6.78
CA ILE A 150 0.28 -1.17 5.53
C ILE A 150 0.99 -0.62 4.30
N LEU A 151 1.26 -1.52 3.35
CA LEU A 151 1.73 -1.17 2.01
C LEU A 151 0.56 -1.22 1.04
N LEU A 152 0.38 -0.14 0.28
CA LEU A 152 -0.66 0.00 -0.75
C LEU A 152 0.01 0.15 -2.12
N ASP A 153 -0.02 -0.91 -2.92
CA ASP A 153 0.60 -0.94 -4.25
C ASP A 153 -0.45 -0.56 -5.30
N GLU A 154 -0.33 0.64 -5.87
CA GLU A 154 -1.23 1.26 -6.84
C GLU A 154 -2.73 1.18 -6.43
N PRO A 155 -3.12 1.75 -5.28
CA PRO A 155 -4.49 1.63 -4.77
C PRO A 155 -5.54 2.30 -5.65
N PHE A 156 -5.16 3.25 -6.51
CA PHE A 156 -6.05 3.99 -7.39
C PHE A 156 -6.15 3.39 -8.79
N SER A 157 -5.36 2.36 -9.09
CA SER A 157 -5.31 1.76 -10.43
C SER A 157 -6.62 1.03 -10.78
N GLY A 158 -7.15 1.32 -11.97
CA GLY A 158 -8.31 0.59 -12.52
C GLY A 158 -9.66 0.89 -11.86
N ILE A 159 -9.77 1.94 -11.06
CA ILE A 159 -11.03 2.39 -10.45
C ILE A 159 -11.46 3.75 -11.01
N ASP A 160 -12.75 4.06 -10.91
CA ASP A 160 -13.31 5.33 -11.38
C ASP A 160 -12.95 6.51 -10.45
N PRO A 161 -13.01 7.77 -10.94
CA PRO A 161 -12.61 8.94 -10.16
C PRO A 161 -13.39 9.14 -8.85
N ILE A 162 -14.65 8.71 -8.77
CA ILE A 162 -15.44 8.83 -7.53
C ILE A 162 -14.87 7.84 -6.50
N ALA A 163 -14.64 6.59 -6.91
CA ALA A 163 -14.03 5.59 -6.06
C ALA A 163 -12.62 5.95 -5.61
N VAL A 164 -11.83 6.69 -6.41
CA VAL A 164 -10.52 7.23 -5.99
C VAL A 164 -10.66 8.11 -4.77
N GLN A 165 -11.67 9.02 -4.73
CA GLN A 165 -11.89 9.88 -3.57
C GLN A 165 -12.26 9.07 -2.32
N ASP A 166 -13.10 8.04 -2.46
CA ASP A 166 -13.43 7.14 -1.35
C ASP A 166 -12.17 6.45 -0.79
N ILE A 167 -11.31 5.94 -1.66
CA ILE A 167 -10.06 5.28 -1.24
C ILE A 167 -9.10 6.27 -0.54
N LYS A 168 -9.01 7.52 -1.01
CA LYS A 168 -8.23 8.56 -0.31
C LYS A 168 -8.75 8.79 1.12
N GLN A 169 -10.07 8.90 1.30
CA GLN A 169 -10.66 9.06 2.63
C GLN A 169 -10.34 7.85 3.53
N ILE A 170 -10.40 6.65 2.99
CA ILE A 170 -9.99 5.45 3.72
C ILE A 170 -8.52 5.55 4.16
N ILE A 171 -7.60 5.96 3.27
CA ILE A 171 -6.18 6.09 3.59
C ILE A 171 -5.95 7.14 4.69
N PHE A 172 -6.64 8.28 4.66
CA PHE A 172 -6.60 9.26 5.76
C PHE A 172 -7.10 8.67 7.07
N HIS A 173 -8.20 7.92 7.03
CA HIS A 173 -8.73 7.26 8.22
C HIS A 173 -7.74 6.21 8.81
N LEU A 174 -7.00 5.49 7.97
CA LEU A 174 -5.94 4.58 8.44
C LEU A 174 -4.86 5.32 9.23
N ARG A 175 -4.43 6.50 8.76
CA ARG A 175 -3.48 7.36 9.48
C ARG A 175 -4.04 7.79 10.84
N GLU A 176 -5.31 8.20 10.91
CA GLU A 176 -5.98 8.58 12.16
C GLU A 176 -6.06 7.42 13.16
N ARG A 177 -6.10 6.19 12.68
CA ARG A 177 -6.02 4.97 13.48
C ARG A 177 -4.60 4.57 13.88
N ASN A 178 -3.63 5.45 13.75
CA ASN A 178 -2.22 5.23 14.04
C ASN A 178 -1.53 4.17 13.16
N LEU A 179 -2.03 3.90 11.94
CA LEU A 179 -1.29 3.07 10.99
C LEU A 179 -0.25 3.90 10.26
N GLY A 180 0.96 3.36 10.11
CA GLY A 180 1.92 3.82 9.11
C GLY A 180 1.51 3.29 7.73
N VAL A 181 1.52 4.15 6.71
CA VAL A 181 1.12 3.78 5.35
C VAL A 181 2.27 4.07 4.37
N LEU A 182 2.70 3.06 3.62
CA LEU A 182 3.54 3.27 2.45
C LEU A 182 2.70 3.02 1.20
N VAL A 183 2.61 4.04 0.34
CA VAL A 183 1.78 3.97 -0.85
C VAL A 183 2.59 4.27 -2.10
N THR A 184 2.29 3.58 -3.20
CA THR A 184 2.79 3.91 -4.53
C THR A 184 1.64 3.92 -5.52
N ASP A 185 1.70 4.83 -6.49
CA ASP A 185 0.78 4.85 -7.62
C ASP A 185 1.49 5.47 -8.83
N HIS A 186 0.97 5.24 -10.02
CA HIS A 186 1.44 5.88 -11.24
C HIS A 186 0.85 7.29 -11.41
N ASN A 187 -0.27 7.59 -10.74
CA ASN A 187 -0.88 8.91 -10.72
C ASN A 187 -0.26 9.78 -9.62
N ALA A 188 0.77 10.53 -10.00
CA ALA A 188 1.49 11.40 -9.08
C ALA A 188 0.60 12.47 -8.43
N ALA A 189 -0.42 12.99 -9.15
CA ALA A 189 -1.31 14.02 -8.62
C ALA A 189 -2.13 13.48 -7.45
N GLU A 190 -2.79 12.32 -7.64
CA GLU A 190 -3.58 11.67 -6.60
C GLU A 190 -2.73 11.29 -5.38
N MET A 191 -1.49 10.87 -5.64
CA MET A 191 -0.53 10.52 -4.58
C MET A 191 -0.14 11.72 -3.72
N LEU A 192 0.26 12.83 -4.36
CA LEU A 192 0.74 14.02 -3.65
C LEU A 192 -0.36 14.72 -2.85
N GLU A 193 -1.63 14.47 -3.14
CA GLU A 193 -2.76 14.97 -2.33
C GLU A 193 -2.91 14.28 -0.98
N ILE A 194 -2.40 13.04 -0.84
CA ILE A 194 -2.64 12.22 0.36
C ILE A 194 -1.41 11.99 1.23
N VAL A 195 -0.20 12.19 0.71
CA VAL A 195 1.02 11.87 1.45
C VAL A 195 1.49 13.05 2.31
N ASP A 196 2.04 12.74 3.47
CA ASP A 196 2.72 13.71 4.33
C ASP A 196 4.11 14.05 3.75
N ARG A 197 4.79 13.06 3.18
CA ARG A 197 6.04 13.19 2.42
C ARG A 197 6.19 12.05 1.42
N ALA A 198 7.11 12.21 0.47
CA ALA A 198 7.38 11.16 -0.47
C ALA A 198 8.87 11.04 -0.84
N TYR A 199 9.22 9.86 -1.32
CA TYR A 199 10.50 9.55 -1.95
C TYR A 199 10.31 9.41 -3.46
N LEU A 200 11.15 10.07 -4.24
CA LEU A 200 11.21 9.89 -5.69
C LEU A 200 12.32 8.89 -6.01
N ILE A 201 11.94 7.73 -6.54
CA ILE A 201 12.87 6.70 -6.99
C ILE A 201 13.07 6.78 -8.51
N THR A 202 14.31 6.84 -8.96
CA THR A 202 14.68 6.84 -10.38
C THR A 202 15.86 5.90 -10.57
N ASP A 203 15.77 5.01 -11.57
CA ASP A 203 16.83 4.04 -11.86
C ASP A 203 17.30 3.22 -10.64
N GLY A 204 16.37 2.89 -9.76
CA GLY A 204 16.63 2.10 -8.57
C GLY A 204 17.23 2.86 -7.38
N LYS A 205 17.31 4.19 -7.42
CA LYS A 205 17.89 5.05 -6.35
C LYS A 205 16.88 6.10 -5.92
N ILE A 206 16.91 6.46 -4.64
CA ILE A 206 16.21 7.65 -4.17
C ILE A 206 16.95 8.89 -4.67
N THR A 207 16.28 9.68 -5.49
CA THR A 207 16.85 10.90 -6.07
C THR A 207 16.41 12.16 -5.34
N LEU A 208 15.25 12.11 -4.69
CA LEU A 208 14.70 13.20 -3.90
C LEU A 208 13.79 12.64 -2.81
N ALA A 209 13.70 13.33 -1.68
CA ALA A 209 12.73 13.05 -0.63
C ALA A 209 12.32 14.38 0.01
N GLY A 210 11.05 14.51 0.39
CA GLY A 210 10.54 15.72 1.01
C GLY A 210 9.02 15.77 1.00
N SER A 211 8.45 16.91 1.39
CA SER A 211 7.02 17.19 1.32
C SER A 211 6.53 17.25 -0.13
N PRO A 212 5.22 17.14 -0.38
CA PRO A 212 4.65 17.37 -1.71
C PRO A 212 5.10 18.68 -2.35
N GLU A 213 5.15 19.77 -1.58
CA GLU A 213 5.56 21.09 -2.03
C GLU A 213 7.03 21.10 -2.48
N GLU A 214 7.93 20.59 -1.64
CA GLU A 214 9.36 20.50 -1.95
C GLU A 214 9.64 19.67 -3.20
N LEU A 215 8.88 18.59 -3.39
CA LEU A 215 9.01 17.74 -4.57
C LEU A 215 8.57 18.45 -5.85
N ILE A 216 7.48 19.21 -5.79
CA ILE A 216 6.92 19.91 -6.96
C ILE A 216 7.78 21.12 -7.33
N GLU A 217 8.36 21.82 -6.37
CA GLU A 217 9.25 22.96 -6.62
C GLU A 217 10.60 22.53 -7.19
N ASN A 218 10.98 21.27 -7.01
CA ASN A 218 12.27 20.77 -7.47
C ASN A 218 12.32 20.63 -9.00
N GLU A 219 13.23 21.34 -9.64
CA GLU A 219 13.38 21.36 -11.10
C GLU A 219 13.69 19.96 -11.68
N ILE A 220 14.48 19.16 -11.01
CA ILE A 220 14.87 17.81 -11.48
C ILE A 220 13.63 16.89 -11.45
N ALA A 221 12.82 16.97 -10.40
CA ALA A 221 11.58 16.21 -10.28
C ALA A 221 10.55 16.63 -11.33
N ARG A 222 10.41 17.94 -11.59
CA ARG A 222 9.56 18.48 -12.67
C ARG A 222 10.01 18.00 -14.04
N GLN A 223 11.29 18.07 -14.35
CA GLN A 223 11.81 17.67 -15.67
C GLN A 223 11.72 16.16 -15.92
N ARG A 224 11.95 15.34 -14.88
CA ARG A 224 12.09 13.89 -15.04
C ARG A 224 10.87 13.08 -14.73
N TYR A 225 9.90 13.64 -13.96
CA TYR A 225 8.77 12.87 -13.47
C TYR A 225 7.41 13.60 -13.59
N PHE A 226 7.27 14.81 -13.04
CA PHE A 226 5.98 15.50 -13.02
C PHE A 226 5.61 16.18 -14.33
N GLY A 227 6.59 16.66 -15.10
CA GLY A 227 6.38 17.56 -16.24
C GLY A 227 6.36 19.03 -15.82
N GLN A 228 6.65 19.94 -16.79
CA GLN A 228 6.81 21.38 -16.52
C GLN A 228 5.53 22.08 -16.05
N HIS A 229 4.35 21.57 -16.42
CA HIS A 229 3.04 22.16 -16.14
C HIS A 229 2.27 21.44 -15.02
N PHE A 230 2.97 20.63 -14.22
CA PHE A 230 2.33 19.92 -13.11
C PHE A 230 1.95 20.89 -11.99
N GLU A 231 0.69 20.89 -11.59
CA GLU A 231 0.14 21.67 -10.48
C GLU A 231 -0.60 20.74 -9.52
N LEU A 232 -0.43 20.95 -8.22
CA LEU A 232 -1.23 20.31 -7.19
C LEU A 232 -2.62 20.92 -7.20
N ARG A 233 -3.64 20.07 -7.36
CA ARG A 233 -5.02 20.46 -7.08
C ARG A 233 -5.22 20.35 -5.56
N ARG A 234 -5.12 21.47 -4.86
CA ARG A 234 -5.55 21.53 -3.45
C ARG A 234 -7.07 21.74 -3.44
N HIS A 235 -7.78 20.88 -2.76
CA HIS A 235 -9.19 21.04 -2.40
C HIS A 235 -9.31 21.59 -0.98
#